data_75a3c5faf8afed6ca9c5e534c6d6df78
#
_entry.id   75a3c5faf8afed6ca9c5e534c6d6df78
#
_cell.length_a   1.000
_cell.length_b   1.000
_cell.length_c   1.000
_cell.angle_alpha   90.00
_cell.angle_beta   90.00
_cell.angle_gamma   90.00
#
_symmetry.space_group_name_H-M   'P 1'
#
loop_
_entity.id
_entity.type
_entity.pdbx_description
1 polymer ?
#
loop_
_entity_poly.entity_id
_entity_poly.type
_entity_poly.pdbx_seq_one_letter_code
_entity_poly.pdbx_strand_id
1 'polypeptide(L)'
;MTRPRVLILGGGYVAITLTRGLRRAIERGLVDVTVVSRENFHAFHGFVGEMVTGRVAPGNILSPVRRIFPPAAVHVAEIDAIDLDAQRVTTSRHLDGARFELPYDELVLALGTVQNTDAYPGLAEHAFKLKTFADCFALKNHLLEMFELAEIEPSEEERRRLLTFFVAGGGFSGTELAGELAEFMRLVLKREYRGLSRDECRVVLVHPGQTILPELQSGDGPNARPLDSLVAYARRHMDSLGVEVLTETRVASATPEEVVLSNGDRVPTRTIVSAVGTRPSPLLAALGLPQDERGRVVVDETLRVQGHEHVWAGGDCASVPHVLGGTCPSVGIYALKHGGHIAKNIDRSIAGRSPRPFRYRGLGQGVSIGKRTAVGEVKGVRLRGLPAWLAWRALLVYYFPTWDRRLRLLADWLIWPLVGRDIVWMTRDDRDLRDHLYQPGQLIAERRRPVKHIHVIVEGEVELVGLGRTLGPGDHFGRLWIESVGVDELRARSLVRTVALRADQAHRLRDILHSTGKLARDEESLAREAARRSG
;
A
#
# COMPACT_ATOMS: atom_id res chain seq x y z
N MET A 1 2.69 33.17 25.54
CA MET A 1 1.89 31.95 25.37
C MET A 1 2.58 31.06 24.37
N THR A 2 2.81 29.79 24.65
CA THR A 2 3.33 28.82 23.69
C THR A 2 2.30 28.61 22.58
N ARG A 3 2.73 28.49 21.34
CA ARG A 3 1.83 28.25 20.20
C ARG A 3 1.24 26.83 20.32
N PRO A 4 -0.06 26.65 20.07
CA PRO A 4 -0.65 25.32 20.00
C PRO A 4 0.03 24.46 18.94
N ARG A 5 0.34 23.22 19.26
CA ARG A 5 1.02 22.24 18.39
C ARG A 5 -0.01 21.28 17.82
N VAL A 6 -0.19 21.31 16.52
CA VAL A 6 -1.05 20.36 15.80
C VAL A 6 -0.17 19.28 15.16
N LEU A 7 -0.36 18.04 15.59
CA LEU A 7 0.37 16.89 15.05
C LEU A 7 -0.54 16.04 14.15
N ILE A 8 -0.17 15.87 12.88
CA ILE A 8 -0.93 15.12 11.89
C ILE A 8 -0.20 13.82 11.59
N LEU A 9 -0.83 12.68 11.88
CA LEU A 9 -0.29 11.36 11.65
C LEU A 9 -0.79 10.79 10.32
N GLY A 10 0.08 10.81 9.32
CA GLY A 10 -0.17 10.35 7.96
C GLY A 10 -0.15 11.47 6.92
N GLY A 11 0.70 11.32 5.89
CA GLY A 11 0.87 12.27 4.76
C GLY A 11 -0.14 12.09 3.62
N GLY A 12 -1.35 11.57 3.91
CA GLY A 12 -2.39 11.27 2.94
C GLY A 12 -3.32 12.44 2.60
N TYR A 13 -4.48 12.11 2.01
CA TYR A 13 -5.47 13.08 1.53
C TYR A 13 -6.00 14.02 2.61
N VAL A 14 -6.17 13.53 3.84
CA VAL A 14 -6.59 14.36 5.00
C VAL A 14 -5.55 15.44 5.26
N ALA A 15 -4.28 15.10 5.36
CA ALA A 15 -3.19 16.03 5.63
C ALA A 15 -3.09 17.14 4.55
N ILE A 16 -3.33 16.80 3.27
CA ILE A 16 -3.28 17.75 2.14
C ILE A 16 -4.21 18.95 2.35
N THR A 17 -5.46 18.68 2.68
CA THR A 17 -6.46 19.74 2.82
C THR A 17 -6.45 20.37 4.20
N LEU A 18 -6.02 19.62 5.22
CA LEU A 18 -5.88 20.14 6.58
C LEU A 18 -4.77 21.19 6.62
N THR A 19 -3.58 20.88 6.13
CA THR A 19 -2.45 21.85 6.11
C THR A 19 -2.77 23.08 5.27
N ARG A 20 -3.46 22.91 4.12
CA ARG A 20 -3.96 24.03 3.32
C ARG A 20 -4.95 24.90 4.09
N GLY A 21 -5.84 24.27 4.86
CA GLY A 21 -6.83 24.96 5.68
C GLY A 21 -6.21 25.78 6.81
N LEU A 22 -5.14 25.26 7.43
CA LEU A 22 -4.40 25.93 8.50
C LEU A 22 -3.29 26.87 8.02
N ARG A 23 -3.03 26.95 6.72
CA ARG A 23 -1.91 27.70 6.14
C ARG A 23 -1.79 29.11 6.68
N ARG A 24 -2.89 29.88 6.69
CA ARG A 24 -2.88 31.28 7.21
C ARG A 24 -2.55 31.36 8.69
N ALA A 25 -3.02 30.41 9.50
CA ALA A 25 -2.70 30.35 10.92
C ALA A 25 -1.22 30.05 11.16
N ILE A 26 -0.64 29.13 10.38
CA ILE A 26 0.79 28.81 10.42
C ILE A 26 1.64 30.01 10.00
N GLU A 27 1.33 30.64 8.86
CA GLU A 27 2.06 31.80 8.34
C GLU A 27 2.02 33.00 9.29
N ARG A 28 0.94 33.16 10.06
CA ARG A 28 0.81 34.19 11.12
C ARG A 28 1.43 33.78 12.44
N GLY A 29 2.00 32.60 12.57
CA GLY A 29 2.58 32.11 13.80
C GLY A 29 1.57 31.86 14.92
N LEU A 30 0.31 31.58 14.58
CA LEU A 30 -0.76 31.28 15.55
C LEU A 30 -0.77 29.82 15.99
N VAL A 31 -0.21 28.92 15.17
CA VAL A 31 -0.17 27.47 15.38
C VAL A 31 1.09 26.88 14.76
N ASP A 32 1.66 25.88 15.39
CA ASP A 32 2.73 25.07 14.86
C ASP A 32 2.15 23.74 14.37
N VAL A 33 2.34 23.41 13.08
CA VAL A 33 1.79 22.18 12.48
C VAL A 33 2.92 21.29 12.01
N THR A 34 2.89 20.04 12.45
CA THR A 34 3.83 19.00 12.02
C THR A 34 3.06 17.83 11.39
N VAL A 35 3.50 17.40 10.20
CA VAL A 35 2.98 16.21 9.53
C VAL A 35 4.01 15.10 9.64
N VAL A 36 3.63 13.96 10.20
CA VAL A 36 4.43 12.74 10.17
C VAL A 36 3.98 11.89 8.98
N SER A 37 4.90 11.60 8.09
CA SER A 37 4.65 10.79 6.90
C SER A 37 5.72 9.71 6.76
N ARG A 38 5.32 8.47 6.51
CA ARG A 38 6.27 7.39 6.29
C ARG A 38 7.15 7.61 5.06
N GLU A 39 6.55 8.16 4.00
CA GLU A 39 7.23 8.43 2.74
C GLU A 39 7.47 9.94 2.55
N ASN A 40 8.51 10.31 1.81
CA ASN A 40 8.76 11.71 1.44
C ASN A 40 7.87 12.19 0.27
N PHE A 41 6.94 11.34 -0.17
CA PHE A 41 6.00 11.62 -1.25
C PHE A 41 4.58 11.18 -0.90
N HIS A 42 3.63 11.77 -1.57
CA HIS A 42 2.25 11.30 -1.64
C HIS A 42 2.02 10.63 -3.00
N ALA A 43 1.57 9.36 -2.98
CA ALA A 43 1.18 8.65 -4.20
C ALA A 43 -0.29 8.88 -4.50
N PHE A 44 -0.60 9.33 -5.72
CA PHE A 44 -1.97 9.55 -6.15
C PHE A 44 -2.54 8.26 -6.74
N HIS A 45 -3.32 7.54 -5.94
CA HIS A 45 -3.79 6.18 -6.25
C HIS A 45 -4.72 6.06 -7.47
N GLY A 46 -5.36 7.16 -7.89
CA GLY A 46 -6.28 7.16 -9.03
C GLY A 46 -5.64 6.85 -10.40
N PHE A 47 -4.32 6.70 -10.47
CA PHE A 47 -3.59 6.36 -11.70
C PHE A 47 -2.64 5.16 -11.52
N VAL A 48 -2.84 4.36 -10.48
CA VAL A 48 -2.00 3.18 -10.21
C VAL A 48 -2.08 2.16 -11.35
N GLY A 49 -3.27 1.83 -11.84
CA GLY A 49 -3.44 0.90 -12.95
C GLY A 49 -2.70 1.35 -14.22
N GLU A 50 -2.74 2.65 -14.52
CA GLU A 50 -2.04 3.22 -15.67
C GLU A 50 -0.51 3.24 -15.47
N MET A 51 -0.04 3.45 -14.26
CA MET A 51 1.38 3.38 -13.92
C MET A 51 1.91 1.96 -14.02
N VAL A 52 1.18 0.98 -13.47
CA VAL A 52 1.55 -0.44 -13.57
C VAL A 52 1.67 -0.89 -15.02
N THR A 53 0.80 -0.42 -15.89
CA THR A 53 0.78 -0.78 -17.32
C THR A 53 1.58 0.19 -18.20
N GLY A 54 2.41 1.06 -17.66
CA GLY A 54 3.32 1.93 -18.40
C GLY A 54 2.65 3.06 -19.21
N ARG A 55 1.38 3.39 -18.93
CA ARG A 55 0.68 4.52 -19.57
C ARG A 55 1.05 5.86 -18.93
N VAL A 56 1.40 5.84 -17.66
CA VAL A 56 1.85 6.99 -16.88
C VAL A 56 3.20 6.66 -16.25
N ALA A 57 4.16 7.56 -16.40
CA ALA A 57 5.47 7.38 -15.80
C ALA A 57 5.37 7.31 -14.25
N PRO A 58 6.08 6.37 -13.60
CA PRO A 58 5.96 6.14 -12.16
C PRO A 58 6.13 7.40 -11.31
N GLY A 59 7.12 8.23 -11.65
CA GLY A 59 7.37 9.49 -10.96
C GLY A 59 6.25 10.53 -11.09
N ASN A 60 5.36 10.42 -12.08
CA ASN A 60 4.33 11.43 -12.36
C ASN A 60 3.09 11.28 -11.46
N ILE A 61 2.89 10.11 -10.83
CA ILE A 61 1.85 9.93 -9.81
C ILE A 61 2.31 10.30 -8.39
N LEU A 62 3.59 10.66 -8.22
CA LEU A 62 4.19 11.00 -6.93
C LEU A 62 4.33 12.51 -6.77
N SER A 63 3.89 13.03 -5.64
CA SER A 63 4.06 14.44 -5.27
C SER A 63 4.91 14.57 -4.01
N PRO A 64 6.02 15.31 -4.00
CA PRO A 64 6.86 15.48 -2.81
C PRO A 64 6.08 16.12 -1.66
N VAL A 65 6.05 15.49 -0.47
CA VAL A 65 5.29 15.98 0.69
C VAL A 65 5.71 17.39 1.12
N ARG A 66 7.00 17.73 0.98
CA ARG A 66 7.50 19.08 1.28
C ARG A 66 7.01 20.17 0.34
N ARG A 67 6.48 19.81 -0.85
CA ARG A 67 5.80 20.73 -1.77
C ARG A 67 4.30 20.80 -1.55
N ILE A 68 3.73 19.78 -0.90
CA ILE A 68 2.29 19.70 -0.61
C ILE A 68 1.95 20.46 0.67
N PHE A 69 2.81 20.36 1.69
CA PHE A 69 2.49 20.81 3.06
C PHE A 69 3.10 22.14 3.53
N PRO A 70 3.76 22.97 2.70
CA PRO A 70 4.24 24.24 3.21
C PRO A 70 3.06 25.12 3.67
N PRO A 71 3.21 25.85 4.78
CA PRO A 71 4.40 26.03 5.60
C PRO A 71 4.54 25.04 6.80
N ALA A 72 3.78 23.96 6.84
CA ALA A 72 3.87 22.98 7.92
C ALA A 72 5.24 22.25 7.92
N ALA A 73 5.72 21.87 9.10
CA ALA A 73 6.88 20.99 9.24
C ALA A 73 6.55 19.56 8.77
N VAL A 74 7.53 18.86 8.20
CA VAL A 74 7.36 17.48 7.73
C VAL A 74 8.45 16.61 8.33
N HIS A 75 8.02 15.58 9.07
CA HIS A 75 8.87 14.50 9.57
C HIS A 75 8.63 13.25 8.73
N VAL A 76 9.67 12.78 8.05
CA VAL A 76 9.62 11.49 7.33
C VAL A 76 10.12 10.42 8.30
N ALA A 77 9.16 9.69 8.89
CA ALA A 77 9.43 8.73 9.97
C ALA A 77 8.31 7.69 10.08
N GLU A 78 8.61 6.55 10.70
CA GLU A 78 7.60 5.61 11.18
C GLU A 78 6.98 6.14 12.47
N ILE A 79 5.72 5.80 12.69
CA ILE A 79 4.99 6.07 13.93
C ILE A 79 5.03 4.77 14.74
N ASP A 80 5.76 4.77 15.84
CA ASP A 80 5.96 3.58 16.67
C ASP A 80 4.89 3.43 17.74
N ALA A 81 4.53 4.56 18.41
CA ALA A 81 3.53 4.57 19.48
C ALA A 81 2.84 5.93 19.60
N ILE A 82 1.63 5.91 20.11
CA ILE A 82 0.84 7.10 20.43
C ILE A 82 0.40 6.97 21.90
N ASP A 83 0.79 7.93 22.73
CA ASP A 83 0.37 8.05 24.12
C ASP A 83 -0.63 9.21 24.19
N LEU A 84 -1.90 8.87 24.39
CA LEU A 84 -2.98 9.85 24.42
C LEU A 84 -3.02 10.62 25.75
N ASP A 85 -2.63 9.98 26.86
CA ASP A 85 -2.63 10.57 28.19
C ASP A 85 -1.46 11.55 28.35
N ALA A 86 -0.26 11.15 27.91
CA ALA A 86 0.92 12.00 27.92
C ALA A 86 0.95 13.03 26.77
N GLN A 87 0.00 12.96 25.83
CA GLN A 87 -0.07 13.79 24.62
C GLN A 87 1.24 13.77 23.82
N ARG A 88 1.77 12.58 23.56
CA ARG A 88 3.04 12.36 22.83
C ARG A 88 2.92 11.26 21.81
N VAL A 89 3.67 11.42 20.73
CA VAL A 89 3.84 10.40 19.68
C VAL A 89 5.32 10.05 19.55
N THR A 90 5.63 8.76 19.66
CA THR A 90 6.98 8.26 19.42
C THR A 90 7.12 7.92 17.95
N THR A 91 8.15 8.44 17.32
CA THR A 91 8.49 8.20 15.92
C THR A 91 9.92 7.71 15.78
N SER A 92 10.23 6.97 14.71
CA SER A 92 11.59 6.51 14.42
C SER A 92 11.99 6.77 12.97
N ARG A 93 13.27 7.12 12.78
CA ARG A 93 13.85 7.28 11.45
C ARG A 93 14.11 5.92 10.80
N HIS A 94 13.86 5.85 9.47
CA HIS A 94 14.08 4.61 8.72
C HIS A 94 15.56 4.17 8.66
N LEU A 95 16.48 5.12 8.63
CA LEU A 95 17.91 4.84 8.38
C LEU A 95 18.57 4.14 9.56
N ASP A 96 18.40 4.70 10.76
CA ASP A 96 19.14 4.31 11.97
C ASP A 96 18.25 3.90 13.14
N GLY A 97 16.92 3.96 12.95
CA GLY A 97 15.95 3.63 14.00
C GLY A 97 15.94 4.63 15.18
N ALA A 98 16.63 5.77 15.08
CA ALA A 98 16.64 6.77 16.14
C ALA A 98 15.22 7.25 16.44
N ARG A 99 14.85 7.25 17.74
CA ARG A 99 13.51 7.59 18.22
C ARG A 99 13.40 9.04 18.62
N PHE A 100 12.25 9.64 18.36
CA PHE A 100 11.91 11.00 18.71
C PHE A 100 10.51 11.05 19.31
N GLU A 101 10.34 11.81 20.36
CA GLU A 101 9.04 12.11 20.94
C GLU A 101 8.54 13.45 20.41
N LEU A 102 7.31 13.45 19.91
CA LEU A 102 6.63 14.62 19.37
C LEU A 102 5.44 14.96 20.29
N PRO A 103 5.54 16.00 21.12
CA PRO A 103 4.41 16.45 21.92
C PRO A 103 3.40 17.20 21.05
N TYR A 104 2.11 17.12 21.42
CA TYR A 104 1.03 17.81 20.74
C TYR A 104 0.01 18.42 21.70
N ASP A 105 -0.71 19.40 21.21
CA ASP A 105 -1.89 19.99 21.87
C ASP A 105 -3.17 19.59 21.13
N GLU A 106 -3.07 19.31 19.82
CA GLU A 106 -4.13 18.74 18.98
C GLU A 106 -3.54 17.62 18.10
N LEU A 107 -4.14 16.44 18.13
CA LEU A 107 -3.73 15.26 17.37
C LEU A 107 -4.72 14.95 16.24
N VAL A 108 -4.23 14.64 15.05
CA VAL A 108 -5.06 14.21 13.93
C VAL A 108 -4.63 12.83 13.44
N LEU A 109 -5.51 11.85 13.62
CA LEU A 109 -5.35 10.48 13.15
C LEU A 109 -5.78 10.42 11.68
N ALA A 110 -4.81 10.33 10.77
CA ALA A 110 -5.01 10.27 9.32
C ALA A 110 -4.22 9.12 8.67
N LEU A 111 -4.11 7.99 9.40
CA LEU A 111 -3.26 6.85 9.07
C LEU A 111 -3.77 6.00 7.88
N GLY A 112 -4.99 6.27 7.42
CA GLY A 112 -5.61 5.50 6.34
C GLY A 112 -5.81 4.03 6.70
N THR A 113 -5.59 3.14 5.71
CA THR A 113 -5.79 1.71 5.85
C THR A 113 -4.61 0.92 5.30
N VAL A 114 -4.47 -0.33 5.73
CA VAL A 114 -3.56 -1.35 5.18
C VAL A 114 -4.37 -2.43 4.47
N GLN A 115 -3.75 -3.21 3.60
CA GLN A 115 -4.44 -4.27 2.88
C GLN A 115 -4.73 -5.48 3.78
N ASN A 116 -5.91 -6.09 3.62
CA ASN A 116 -6.36 -7.22 4.44
C ASN A 116 -6.06 -8.57 3.75
N THR A 117 -4.79 -8.82 3.46
CA THR A 117 -4.36 -10.06 2.79
C THR A 117 -4.33 -11.28 3.70
N ASP A 118 -4.18 -11.06 5.01
CA ASP A 118 -3.99 -12.13 6.00
C ASP A 118 -5.24 -13.02 6.17
N ALA A 119 -6.39 -12.57 5.66
CA ALA A 119 -7.64 -13.32 5.69
C ALA A 119 -7.68 -14.53 4.71
N TYR A 120 -6.68 -14.62 3.82
CA TYR A 120 -6.66 -15.64 2.76
C TYR A 120 -5.30 -16.36 2.78
N PRO A 121 -5.27 -17.70 3.00
CA PRO A 121 -4.03 -18.48 3.07
C PRO A 121 -3.15 -18.29 1.83
N GLY A 122 -1.89 -17.94 2.04
CA GLY A 122 -0.89 -17.73 0.99
C GLY A 122 -1.02 -16.40 0.20
N LEU A 123 -2.11 -15.64 0.37
CA LEU A 123 -2.29 -14.40 -0.39
C LEU A 123 -1.40 -13.27 0.15
N ALA A 124 -1.13 -13.27 1.46
CA ALA A 124 -0.23 -12.30 2.09
C ALA A 124 1.21 -12.43 1.62
N GLU A 125 1.65 -13.67 1.39
CA GLU A 125 3.01 -14.08 1.04
C GLU A 125 3.28 -13.98 -0.47
N HIS A 126 2.28 -14.35 -1.30
CA HIS A 126 2.50 -14.58 -2.73
C HIS A 126 1.83 -13.55 -3.64
N ALA A 127 0.94 -12.70 -3.12
CA ALA A 127 0.27 -11.70 -3.96
C ALA A 127 0.94 -10.33 -3.91
N PHE A 128 1.00 -9.68 -5.07
CA PHE A 128 1.29 -8.25 -5.16
C PHE A 128 0.14 -7.44 -4.59
N LYS A 129 0.47 -6.40 -3.83
CA LYS A 129 -0.49 -5.47 -3.23
C LYS A 129 -0.59 -4.21 -4.07
N LEU A 130 -1.70 -3.47 -3.93
CA LEU A 130 -1.92 -2.21 -4.66
C LEU A 130 -1.95 -0.98 -3.74
N LYS A 131 -1.47 -1.13 -2.51
CA LYS A 131 -1.63 -0.09 -1.48
C LYS A 131 -0.49 0.91 -1.42
N THR A 132 0.74 0.47 -1.59
CA THR A 132 1.91 1.36 -1.59
C THR A 132 2.45 1.55 -3.00
N PHE A 133 3.16 2.65 -3.23
CA PHE A 133 3.84 2.86 -4.51
C PHE A 133 4.87 1.76 -4.78
N ALA A 134 5.60 1.32 -3.75
CA ALA A 134 6.60 0.26 -3.87
C ALA A 134 5.98 -1.06 -4.34
N ASP A 135 4.80 -1.44 -3.80
CA ASP A 135 4.07 -2.63 -4.23
C ASP A 135 3.66 -2.53 -5.71
N CYS A 136 3.10 -1.37 -6.11
CA CYS A 136 2.65 -1.14 -7.47
C CYS A 136 3.81 -1.10 -8.48
N PHE A 137 4.96 -0.54 -8.07
CA PHE A 137 6.16 -0.51 -8.88
C PHE A 137 6.80 -1.90 -9.02
N ALA A 138 6.76 -2.71 -7.95
CA ALA A 138 7.17 -4.11 -7.99
C ALA A 138 6.29 -4.91 -8.95
N LEU A 139 4.96 -4.69 -8.92
CA LEU A 139 4.04 -5.31 -9.87
C LEU A 139 4.33 -4.91 -11.32
N LYS A 140 4.64 -3.61 -11.59
CA LYS A 140 5.04 -3.16 -12.95
C LYS A 140 6.25 -3.93 -13.46
N ASN A 141 7.29 -4.03 -12.65
CA ASN A 141 8.50 -4.74 -13.02
C ASN A 141 8.25 -6.24 -13.23
N HIS A 142 7.52 -6.87 -12.31
CA HIS A 142 7.15 -8.28 -12.43
C HIS A 142 6.30 -8.57 -13.67
N LEU A 143 5.33 -7.70 -13.97
CA LEU A 143 4.52 -7.82 -15.18
C LEU A 143 5.39 -7.89 -16.45
N LEU A 144 6.36 -6.99 -16.58
CA LEU A 144 7.27 -6.97 -17.73
C LEU A 144 8.21 -8.17 -17.73
N GLU A 145 8.73 -8.57 -16.57
CA GLU A 145 9.54 -9.78 -16.41
C GLU A 145 8.81 -11.03 -16.91
N MET A 146 7.51 -11.17 -16.62
CA MET A 146 6.72 -12.30 -17.11
C MET A 146 6.63 -12.34 -18.63
N PHE A 147 6.55 -11.20 -19.31
CA PHE A 147 6.58 -11.13 -20.76
C PHE A 147 7.96 -11.48 -21.34
N GLU A 148 9.05 -10.97 -20.74
CA GLU A 148 10.42 -11.31 -21.17
C GLU A 148 10.70 -12.80 -21.03
N LEU A 149 10.30 -13.41 -19.92
CA LEU A 149 10.44 -14.85 -19.69
C LEU A 149 9.59 -15.65 -20.67
N ALA A 150 8.34 -15.25 -20.91
CA ALA A 150 7.45 -15.95 -21.82
C ALA A 150 7.94 -15.93 -23.27
N GLU A 151 8.62 -14.85 -23.73
CA GLU A 151 9.15 -14.73 -25.10
C GLU A 151 10.19 -15.81 -25.42
N ILE A 152 10.93 -16.29 -24.42
CA ILE A 152 11.99 -17.29 -24.59
C ILE A 152 11.62 -18.67 -24.02
N GLU A 153 10.48 -18.82 -23.38
CA GLU A 153 10.05 -20.08 -22.76
C GLU A 153 9.55 -21.06 -23.84
N PRO A 154 10.17 -22.25 -23.97
CA PRO A 154 9.76 -23.24 -24.99
C PRO A 154 8.47 -23.99 -24.63
N SER A 155 8.15 -24.13 -23.34
CA SER A 155 6.96 -24.84 -22.87
C SER A 155 5.72 -23.97 -23.02
N GLU A 156 4.76 -24.40 -23.82
CA GLU A 156 3.47 -23.72 -23.98
C GLU A 156 2.69 -23.63 -22.66
N GLU A 157 2.76 -24.68 -21.83
CA GLU A 157 2.12 -24.69 -20.52
C GLU A 157 2.71 -23.64 -19.58
N GLU A 158 4.04 -23.54 -19.50
CA GLU A 158 4.70 -22.56 -18.66
C GLU A 158 4.52 -21.14 -19.21
N ARG A 159 4.54 -20.93 -20.55
CA ARG A 159 4.18 -19.63 -21.15
C ARG A 159 2.79 -19.18 -20.75
N ARG A 160 1.79 -20.07 -20.81
CA ARG A 160 0.42 -19.74 -20.35
C ARG A 160 0.39 -19.39 -18.88
N ARG A 161 1.18 -20.06 -18.04
CA ARG A 161 1.29 -19.77 -16.60
C ARG A 161 1.92 -18.40 -16.36
N LEU A 162 2.99 -18.05 -17.07
CA LEU A 162 3.65 -16.75 -17.03
C LEU A 162 2.70 -15.62 -17.49
N LEU A 163 1.89 -15.86 -18.53
CA LEU A 163 0.99 -14.89 -19.15
C LEU A 163 -0.44 -14.91 -18.55
N THR A 164 -0.67 -15.63 -17.45
CA THR A 164 -1.92 -15.58 -16.68
C THR A 164 -1.77 -14.61 -15.52
N PHE A 165 -2.59 -13.56 -15.50
CA PHE A 165 -2.63 -12.53 -14.47
C PHE A 165 -3.90 -12.66 -13.66
N PHE A 166 -3.76 -13.06 -12.40
CA PHE A 166 -4.88 -13.30 -11.49
C PHE A 166 -5.10 -12.08 -10.58
N VAL A 167 -6.31 -11.53 -10.58
CA VAL A 167 -6.71 -10.39 -9.75
C VAL A 167 -7.79 -10.82 -8.76
N ALA A 168 -7.45 -10.84 -7.47
CA ALA A 168 -8.38 -11.15 -6.39
C ALA A 168 -9.09 -9.87 -5.91
N GLY A 169 -10.39 -9.78 -6.13
CA GLY A 169 -11.25 -8.65 -5.69
C GLY A 169 -11.76 -7.80 -6.85
N GLY A 170 -13.06 -7.88 -7.14
CA GLY A 170 -13.75 -7.16 -8.22
C GLY A 170 -14.36 -5.81 -7.80
N GLY A 171 -13.79 -5.13 -6.79
CA GLY A 171 -14.09 -3.73 -6.47
C GLY A 171 -13.46 -2.75 -7.47
N PHE A 172 -13.48 -1.46 -7.18
CA PHE A 172 -12.95 -0.42 -8.07
C PHE A 172 -11.50 -0.70 -8.51
N SER A 173 -10.58 -0.93 -7.57
CA SER A 173 -9.15 -1.10 -7.86
C SER A 173 -8.87 -2.36 -8.68
N GLY A 174 -9.50 -3.49 -8.36
CA GLY A 174 -9.27 -4.74 -9.08
C GLY A 174 -9.87 -4.72 -10.49
N THR A 175 -11.07 -4.16 -10.64
CA THR A 175 -11.72 -4.02 -11.95
C THR A 175 -10.95 -3.05 -12.85
N GLU A 176 -10.46 -1.92 -12.32
CA GLU A 176 -9.61 -0.98 -13.04
C GLU A 176 -8.33 -1.64 -13.52
N LEU A 177 -7.62 -2.34 -12.62
CA LEU A 177 -6.37 -3.03 -12.98
C LEU A 177 -6.60 -4.13 -14.01
N ALA A 178 -7.65 -4.96 -13.85
CA ALA A 178 -7.95 -6.03 -14.81
C ALA A 178 -8.21 -5.48 -16.23
N GLY A 179 -8.94 -4.38 -16.34
CA GLY A 179 -9.17 -3.70 -17.61
C GLY A 179 -7.90 -3.11 -18.23
N GLU A 180 -7.05 -2.48 -17.40
CA GLU A 180 -5.76 -1.93 -17.83
C GLU A 180 -4.77 -3.04 -18.25
N LEU A 181 -4.73 -4.17 -17.53
CA LEU A 181 -3.90 -5.34 -17.90
C LEU A 181 -4.34 -5.94 -19.25
N ALA A 182 -5.63 -6.14 -19.44
CA ALA A 182 -6.14 -6.69 -20.71
C ALA A 182 -5.86 -5.77 -21.90
N GLU A 183 -5.97 -4.46 -21.71
CA GLU A 183 -5.60 -3.48 -22.74
C GLU A 183 -4.09 -3.45 -22.98
N PHE A 184 -3.27 -3.50 -21.90
CA PHE A 184 -1.82 -3.54 -21.98
C PHE A 184 -1.35 -4.71 -22.82
N MET A 185 -1.77 -5.94 -22.49
CA MET A 185 -1.42 -7.15 -23.22
C MET A 185 -1.73 -7.03 -24.70
N ARG A 186 -2.95 -6.59 -25.03
CA ARG A 186 -3.35 -6.42 -26.42
C ARG A 186 -2.47 -5.47 -27.23
N LEU A 187 -1.93 -4.42 -26.58
CA LEU A 187 -1.09 -3.42 -27.24
C LEU A 187 0.35 -3.89 -27.37
N VAL A 188 0.94 -4.45 -26.30
CA VAL A 188 2.36 -4.85 -26.30
C VAL A 188 2.61 -6.09 -27.14
N LEU A 189 1.69 -7.07 -27.16
CA LEU A 189 1.78 -8.23 -28.06
C LEU A 189 1.78 -7.83 -29.54
N LYS A 190 1.06 -6.79 -29.91
CA LYS A 190 1.01 -6.33 -31.29
C LYS A 190 2.29 -5.63 -31.73
N ARG A 191 2.99 -4.97 -30.81
CA ARG A 191 4.10 -4.06 -31.14
C ARG A 191 5.46 -4.61 -30.75
N GLU A 192 5.59 -5.09 -29.52
CA GLU A 192 6.86 -5.40 -28.88
C GLU A 192 7.11 -6.91 -28.79
N TYR A 193 6.16 -7.69 -28.25
CA TYR A 193 6.31 -9.15 -28.03
C TYR A 193 5.64 -9.95 -29.15
N ARG A 194 6.27 -9.99 -30.31
CA ARG A 194 5.69 -10.58 -31.53
C ARG A 194 5.72 -12.11 -31.56
N GLY A 195 6.55 -12.73 -30.72
CA GLY A 195 6.62 -14.19 -30.56
C GLY A 195 5.48 -14.77 -29.72
N LEU A 196 4.74 -13.91 -28.98
CA LEU A 196 3.66 -14.33 -28.12
C LEU A 196 2.29 -14.16 -28.75
N SER A 197 1.40 -15.14 -28.54
CA SER A 197 0.01 -15.10 -29.02
C SER A 197 -0.91 -14.50 -27.94
N ARG A 198 -1.97 -13.82 -28.39
CA ARG A 198 -3.01 -13.33 -27.48
C ARG A 198 -3.73 -14.47 -26.76
N ASP A 199 -3.89 -15.61 -27.39
CA ASP A 199 -4.62 -16.76 -26.84
C ASP A 199 -3.86 -17.42 -25.68
N GLU A 200 -2.57 -17.13 -25.52
CA GLU A 200 -1.75 -17.53 -24.37
C GLU A 200 -1.95 -16.62 -23.17
N CYS A 201 -2.50 -15.42 -23.36
CA CYS A 201 -2.65 -14.41 -22.32
C CYS A 201 -4.03 -14.46 -21.67
N ARG A 202 -4.07 -14.51 -20.34
CA ARG A 202 -5.32 -14.51 -19.56
C ARG A 202 -5.28 -13.43 -18.48
N VAL A 203 -6.41 -12.75 -18.29
CA VAL A 203 -6.69 -11.94 -17.07
C VAL A 203 -7.89 -12.55 -16.40
N VAL A 204 -7.71 -13.01 -15.17
CA VAL A 204 -8.77 -13.62 -14.35
C VAL A 204 -9.08 -12.66 -13.20
N LEU A 205 -10.32 -12.19 -13.14
CA LEU A 205 -10.83 -11.31 -12.08
C LEU A 205 -11.84 -12.09 -11.22
N VAL A 206 -11.53 -12.29 -9.94
CA VAL A 206 -12.38 -13.06 -9.02
C VAL A 206 -13.04 -12.13 -8.01
N HIS A 207 -14.34 -12.34 -7.77
CA HIS A 207 -15.11 -11.57 -6.79
C HIS A 207 -16.11 -12.45 -5.99
N PRO A 208 -16.17 -12.31 -4.65
CA PRO A 208 -17.08 -13.13 -3.84
C PRO A 208 -18.56 -12.76 -3.96
N GLY A 209 -18.88 -11.55 -4.42
CA GLY A 209 -20.26 -11.11 -4.62
C GLY A 209 -20.82 -11.52 -5.98
N GLN A 210 -22.12 -11.29 -6.16
CA GLN A 210 -22.84 -11.60 -7.42
C GLN A 210 -22.40 -10.73 -8.59
N THR A 211 -21.90 -9.52 -8.32
CA THR A 211 -21.50 -8.56 -9.35
C THR A 211 -20.17 -7.91 -9.01
N ILE A 212 -19.40 -7.53 -10.02
CA ILE A 212 -18.25 -6.63 -9.85
C ILE A 212 -18.73 -5.21 -9.51
N LEU A 213 -17.83 -4.39 -9.00
CA LEU A 213 -18.09 -2.98 -8.64
C LEU A 213 -19.25 -2.80 -7.63
N PRO A 214 -19.27 -3.53 -6.51
CA PRO A 214 -20.34 -3.42 -5.53
C PRO A 214 -20.43 -2.02 -4.91
N GLU A 215 -19.36 -1.24 -4.95
CA GLU A 215 -19.29 0.13 -4.47
C GLU A 215 -20.01 1.12 -5.41
N LEU A 216 -20.31 0.74 -6.65
CA LEU A 216 -20.94 1.61 -7.65
C LEU A 216 -22.44 1.72 -7.38
N GLN A 217 -22.80 2.74 -6.59
CA GLN A 217 -24.16 2.95 -6.08
C GLN A 217 -24.64 4.37 -6.40
N SER A 218 -25.97 4.57 -6.46
CA SER A 218 -26.56 5.89 -6.60
C SER A 218 -26.56 6.63 -5.27
N GLY A 219 -25.77 7.68 -5.18
CA GLY A 219 -25.61 8.48 -3.97
C GLY A 219 -24.84 7.74 -2.86
N ASP A 220 -24.76 8.38 -1.71
CA ASP A 220 -24.08 7.89 -0.52
C ASP A 220 -25.08 7.74 0.62
N GLY A 221 -24.84 6.81 1.54
CA GLY A 221 -25.67 6.56 2.72
C GLY A 221 -26.54 5.30 2.61
N PRO A 222 -27.39 5.04 3.63
CA PRO A 222 -28.09 3.76 3.79
C PRO A 222 -29.15 3.49 2.71
N ASN A 223 -29.57 4.52 1.97
CA ASN A 223 -30.55 4.39 0.88
C ASN A 223 -29.88 4.33 -0.51
N ALA A 224 -28.56 4.20 -0.57
CA ALA A 224 -27.85 4.02 -1.82
C ALA A 224 -28.30 2.73 -2.51
N ARG A 225 -28.48 2.79 -3.84
CA ARG A 225 -28.95 1.64 -4.64
C ARG A 225 -27.88 1.28 -5.67
N PRO A 226 -27.65 -0.01 -5.94
CA PRO A 226 -26.77 -0.43 -7.00
C PRO A 226 -27.09 0.23 -8.34
N LEU A 227 -26.10 0.60 -9.11
CA LEU A 227 -26.24 1.13 -10.46
C LEU A 227 -26.16 -0.01 -11.48
N ASP A 228 -27.11 -0.96 -11.43
CA ASP A 228 -27.09 -2.22 -12.18
C ASP A 228 -26.82 -2.03 -13.67
N SER A 229 -27.37 -0.97 -14.28
CA SER A 229 -27.14 -0.68 -15.71
C SER A 229 -25.68 -0.32 -16.02
N LEU A 230 -25.00 0.37 -15.11
CA LEU A 230 -23.58 0.68 -15.25
C LEU A 230 -22.68 -0.53 -14.94
N VAL A 231 -23.06 -1.31 -13.93
CA VAL A 231 -22.39 -2.58 -13.59
C VAL A 231 -22.48 -3.56 -14.77
N ALA A 232 -23.69 -3.74 -15.34
CA ALA A 232 -23.88 -4.58 -16.52
C ALA A 232 -23.10 -4.07 -17.74
N TYR A 233 -22.99 -2.75 -17.92
CA TYR A 233 -22.15 -2.17 -18.95
C TYR A 233 -20.65 -2.48 -18.71
N ALA A 234 -20.19 -2.32 -17.48
CA ALA A 234 -18.82 -2.63 -17.10
C ALA A 234 -18.49 -4.10 -17.33
N ARG A 235 -19.39 -5.02 -16.94
CA ARG A 235 -19.23 -6.46 -17.16
C ARG A 235 -19.08 -6.78 -18.66
N ARG A 236 -20.01 -6.32 -19.51
CA ARG A 236 -19.91 -6.52 -20.95
C ARG A 236 -18.61 -5.95 -21.55
N HIS A 237 -18.13 -4.82 -21.01
CA HIS A 237 -16.87 -4.25 -21.46
C HIS A 237 -15.69 -5.13 -21.08
N MET A 238 -15.64 -5.66 -19.84
CA MET A 238 -14.61 -6.61 -19.40
C MET A 238 -14.61 -7.87 -20.29
N ASP A 239 -15.78 -8.44 -20.57
CA ASP A 239 -15.92 -9.58 -21.45
C ASP A 239 -15.38 -9.26 -22.87
N SER A 240 -15.64 -8.05 -23.40
CA SER A 240 -15.14 -7.58 -24.70
C SER A 240 -13.62 -7.39 -24.74
N LEU A 241 -12.99 -7.17 -23.59
CA LEU A 241 -11.53 -7.12 -23.44
C LEU A 241 -10.92 -8.51 -23.27
N GLY A 242 -11.74 -9.55 -23.10
CA GLY A 242 -11.30 -10.92 -22.84
C GLY A 242 -10.87 -11.15 -21.38
N VAL A 243 -11.39 -10.35 -20.46
CA VAL A 243 -11.21 -10.58 -19.01
C VAL A 243 -12.17 -11.66 -18.56
N GLU A 244 -11.64 -12.71 -17.98
CA GLU A 244 -12.42 -13.78 -17.36
C GLU A 244 -12.88 -13.32 -15.97
N VAL A 245 -14.16 -13.00 -15.83
CA VAL A 245 -14.72 -12.51 -14.56
C VAL A 245 -15.48 -13.62 -13.87
N LEU A 246 -14.99 -14.05 -12.70
CA LEU A 246 -15.58 -15.08 -11.86
C LEU A 246 -16.24 -14.42 -10.63
N THR A 247 -17.55 -14.35 -10.62
CA THR A 247 -18.35 -13.88 -9.48
C THR A 247 -18.76 -15.04 -8.58
N GLU A 248 -19.25 -14.75 -7.37
CA GLU A 248 -19.64 -15.74 -6.36
C GLU A 248 -18.53 -16.72 -6.00
N THR A 249 -17.28 -16.30 -6.25
CA THR A 249 -16.09 -17.13 -6.12
C THR A 249 -15.04 -16.40 -5.29
N ARG A 250 -14.38 -17.13 -4.39
CA ARG A 250 -13.33 -16.61 -3.49
C ARG A 250 -12.02 -17.34 -3.72
N VAL A 251 -10.92 -16.70 -3.35
CA VAL A 251 -9.63 -17.37 -3.18
C VAL A 251 -9.73 -18.27 -1.96
N ALA A 252 -9.45 -19.55 -2.10
CA ALA A 252 -9.32 -20.50 -0.99
C ALA A 252 -7.88 -20.53 -0.49
N SER A 253 -6.90 -20.59 -1.40
CA SER A 253 -5.47 -20.51 -1.08
C SER A 253 -4.67 -20.04 -2.29
N ALA A 254 -3.46 -19.55 -2.04
CA ALA A 254 -2.52 -19.13 -3.07
C ALA A 254 -1.13 -19.72 -2.81
N THR A 255 -0.43 -20.08 -3.87
CA THR A 255 0.98 -20.48 -3.88
C THR A 255 1.73 -19.64 -4.93
N PRO A 256 3.07 -19.74 -5.04
CA PRO A 256 3.80 -19.05 -6.11
C PRO A 256 3.43 -19.49 -7.53
N GLU A 257 2.71 -20.60 -7.68
CA GLU A 257 2.46 -21.25 -8.96
C GLU A 257 0.99 -21.28 -9.38
N GLU A 258 0.07 -21.17 -8.42
CA GLU A 258 -1.36 -21.27 -8.69
C GLU A 258 -2.22 -20.62 -7.59
N VAL A 259 -3.46 -20.35 -7.94
CA VAL A 259 -4.52 -19.99 -7.00
C VAL A 259 -5.59 -21.08 -7.01
N VAL A 260 -5.98 -21.54 -5.81
CA VAL A 260 -7.13 -22.43 -5.63
C VAL A 260 -8.35 -21.61 -5.28
N LEU A 261 -9.45 -21.86 -5.95
CA LEU A 261 -10.73 -21.16 -5.78
C LEU A 261 -11.66 -21.92 -4.83
N SER A 262 -12.66 -21.24 -4.28
CA SER A 262 -13.65 -21.83 -3.34
C SER A 262 -14.52 -22.94 -3.94
N ASN A 263 -14.62 -23.00 -5.26
CA ASN A 263 -15.32 -24.07 -5.99
C ASN A 263 -14.42 -25.26 -6.33
N GLY A 264 -13.14 -25.24 -5.91
CA GLY A 264 -12.14 -26.27 -6.16
C GLY A 264 -11.32 -26.08 -7.45
N ASP A 265 -11.67 -25.13 -8.31
CA ASP A 265 -10.90 -24.85 -9.52
C ASP A 265 -9.50 -24.34 -9.18
N ARG A 266 -8.53 -24.68 -10.02
CA ARG A 266 -7.15 -24.22 -9.92
C ARG A 266 -6.82 -23.32 -11.09
N VAL A 267 -6.22 -22.17 -10.82
CA VAL A 267 -5.74 -21.23 -11.84
C VAL A 267 -4.22 -21.18 -11.77
N PRO A 268 -3.50 -21.89 -12.67
CA PRO A 268 -2.05 -21.79 -12.77
C PRO A 268 -1.64 -20.35 -13.16
N THR A 269 -0.77 -19.73 -12.38
CA THR A 269 -0.32 -18.35 -12.59
C THR A 269 0.96 -18.08 -11.83
N ARG A 270 1.82 -17.22 -12.36
CA ARG A 270 2.98 -16.63 -11.69
C ARG A 270 2.68 -15.23 -11.14
N THR A 271 1.51 -14.67 -11.45
CA THR A 271 1.14 -13.31 -11.06
C THR A 271 -0.19 -13.27 -10.34
N ILE A 272 -0.14 -13.06 -9.05
CA ILE A 272 -1.33 -12.90 -8.19
C ILE A 272 -1.35 -11.46 -7.70
N VAL A 273 -2.45 -10.75 -7.95
CA VAL A 273 -2.65 -9.39 -7.44
C VAL A 273 -3.81 -9.37 -6.46
N SER A 274 -3.55 -8.88 -5.27
CA SER A 274 -4.56 -8.73 -4.23
C SER A 274 -5.17 -7.33 -4.29
N ALA A 275 -6.46 -7.27 -4.63
CA ALA A 275 -7.34 -6.12 -4.50
C ALA A 275 -8.47 -6.39 -3.49
N VAL A 276 -8.29 -7.37 -2.61
CA VAL A 276 -9.22 -7.69 -1.51
C VAL A 276 -9.18 -6.56 -0.49
N GLY A 277 -10.27 -6.18 0.06
CA GLY A 277 -10.52 -5.09 1.01
C GLY A 277 -9.35 -4.57 1.85
N THR A 278 -9.58 -3.54 2.61
CA THR A 278 -8.59 -2.92 3.49
C THR A 278 -9.10 -2.88 4.92
N ARG A 279 -8.18 -2.81 5.88
CA ARG A 279 -8.47 -2.61 7.30
C ARG A 279 -7.70 -1.38 7.82
N PRO A 280 -8.15 -0.71 8.89
CA PRO A 280 -7.37 0.34 9.53
C PRO A 280 -6.00 -0.14 9.99
N SER A 281 -5.07 0.80 10.18
CA SER A 281 -3.73 0.48 10.70
C SER A 281 -3.82 -0.24 12.05
N PRO A 282 -3.07 -1.34 12.27
CA PRO A 282 -3.02 -2.03 13.57
C PRO A 282 -2.63 -1.12 14.75
N LEU A 283 -1.90 -0.04 14.47
CA LEU A 283 -1.54 0.97 15.47
C LEU A 283 -2.77 1.56 16.18
N LEU A 284 -3.90 1.69 15.47
CA LEU A 284 -5.14 2.24 16.04
C LEU A 284 -5.82 1.26 17.00
N ALA A 285 -5.66 -0.03 16.81
CA ALA A 285 -6.24 -1.04 17.70
C ALA A 285 -5.62 -1.00 19.12
N ALA A 286 -4.36 -0.57 19.21
CA ALA A 286 -3.64 -0.48 20.48
C ALA A 286 -4.00 0.76 21.33
N LEU A 287 -4.78 1.72 20.78
CA LEU A 287 -5.06 2.99 21.45
C LEU A 287 -6.25 2.94 22.43
N GLY A 288 -7.01 1.85 22.47
CA GLY A 288 -8.22 1.76 23.31
C GLY A 288 -9.35 2.72 22.91
N LEU A 289 -9.25 3.34 21.72
CA LEU A 289 -10.27 4.27 21.22
C LEU A 289 -11.54 3.50 20.78
N PRO A 290 -12.72 4.11 20.86
CA PRO A 290 -13.94 3.54 20.31
C PRO A 290 -13.78 3.22 18.81
N GLN A 291 -14.10 1.99 18.41
CA GLN A 291 -14.00 1.53 17.04
C GLN A 291 -15.33 0.91 16.56
N ASP A 292 -15.60 1.04 15.27
CA ASP A 292 -16.72 0.34 14.63
C ASP A 292 -16.35 -1.12 14.30
N GLU A 293 -17.31 -1.89 13.77
CA GLU A 293 -17.15 -3.31 13.38
C GLU A 293 -16.01 -3.54 12.37
N ARG A 294 -15.57 -2.50 11.65
CA ARG A 294 -14.47 -2.55 10.70
C ARG A 294 -13.14 -2.10 11.31
N GLY A 295 -13.09 -1.81 12.63
CA GLY A 295 -11.92 -1.32 13.33
C GLY A 295 -11.58 0.15 13.07
N ARG A 296 -12.50 0.94 12.47
CA ARG A 296 -12.31 2.38 12.24
C ARG A 296 -12.62 3.16 13.52
N VAL A 297 -11.80 4.17 13.81
CA VAL A 297 -11.99 5.04 14.98
C VAL A 297 -13.32 5.80 14.87
N VAL A 298 -14.19 5.67 15.88
CA VAL A 298 -15.49 6.35 15.91
C VAL A 298 -15.29 7.82 16.29
N VAL A 299 -15.82 8.70 15.46
CA VAL A 299 -15.81 10.15 15.69
C VAL A 299 -17.24 10.69 15.81
N ASP A 300 -17.37 11.85 16.44
CA ASP A 300 -18.62 12.59 16.45
C ASP A 300 -18.87 13.33 15.13
N GLU A 301 -19.98 14.04 15.03
CA GLU A 301 -20.33 14.82 13.84
C GLU A 301 -19.34 15.95 13.50
N THR A 302 -18.49 16.36 14.44
CA THR A 302 -17.45 17.39 14.25
C THR A 302 -16.11 16.82 13.77
N LEU A 303 -15.97 15.49 13.70
CA LEU A 303 -14.77 14.72 13.43
C LEU A 303 -13.79 14.62 14.61
N ARG A 304 -14.26 14.90 15.85
CA ARG A 304 -13.54 14.57 17.08
C ARG A 304 -13.72 13.10 17.41
N VAL A 305 -12.67 12.50 17.95
CA VAL A 305 -12.76 11.14 18.51
C VAL A 305 -13.61 11.17 19.78
N GLN A 306 -14.57 10.27 19.87
CA GLN A 306 -15.47 10.22 21.02
C GLN A 306 -14.70 10.04 22.34
N GLY A 307 -14.97 10.91 23.31
CA GLY A 307 -14.29 10.91 24.60
C GLY A 307 -12.93 11.63 24.65
N HIS A 308 -12.46 12.22 23.55
CA HIS A 308 -11.16 12.90 23.47
C HIS A 308 -11.28 14.29 22.84
N GLU A 309 -11.14 15.34 23.66
CA GLU A 309 -11.33 16.72 23.21
C GLU A 309 -10.26 17.24 22.24
N HIS A 310 -9.05 16.66 22.28
CA HIS A 310 -7.88 17.09 21.51
C HIS A 310 -7.47 16.09 20.42
N VAL A 311 -8.31 15.10 20.13
CA VAL A 311 -8.02 14.07 19.13
C VAL A 311 -9.08 14.08 18.03
N TRP A 312 -8.62 14.20 16.81
CA TRP A 312 -9.43 14.21 15.59
C TRP A 312 -9.10 13.00 14.74
N ALA A 313 -10.06 12.50 13.97
CA ALA A 313 -9.78 11.46 13.01
C ALA A 313 -10.53 11.69 11.69
N GLY A 314 -9.92 11.27 10.57
CA GLY A 314 -10.52 11.42 9.25
C GLY A 314 -9.90 10.52 8.19
N GLY A 315 -10.56 10.41 7.05
CA GLY A 315 -10.19 9.48 5.97
C GLY A 315 -10.59 8.05 6.30
N ASP A 316 -9.92 7.09 5.66
CA ASP A 316 -10.31 5.68 5.69
C ASP A 316 -10.16 5.00 7.07
N CYS A 317 -9.38 5.59 7.97
CA CYS A 317 -9.19 5.07 9.33
C CYS A 317 -10.28 5.50 10.32
N ALA A 318 -11.20 6.40 9.92
CA ALA A 318 -12.23 6.96 10.78
C ALA A 318 -13.65 6.56 10.32
N SER A 319 -14.51 6.27 11.29
CA SER A 319 -15.94 6.04 11.11
C SER A 319 -16.66 7.36 11.29
N VAL A 320 -16.76 8.14 10.19
CA VAL A 320 -17.33 9.48 10.18
C VAL A 320 -18.82 9.42 9.87
N PRO A 321 -19.70 10.02 10.71
CA PRO A 321 -21.14 10.07 10.43
C PRO A 321 -21.43 10.75 9.10
N HIS A 322 -22.29 10.13 8.28
CA HIS A 322 -22.71 10.71 7.01
C HIS A 322 -24.03 11.50 7.17
N VAL A 323 -24.14 12.62 6.48
CA VAL A 323 -25.29 13.53 6.57
C VAL A 323 -26.63 12.90 6.14
N LEU A 324 -26.59 11.82 5.36
CA LEU A 324 -27.75 11.04 4.93
C LEU A 324 -27.99 9.80 5.82
N GLY A 325 -27.26 9.64 6.92
CA GLY A 325 -27.25 8.48 7.80
C GLY A 325 -26.15 7.48 7.45
N GLY A 326 -25.85 6.59 8.39
CA GLY A 326 -24.71 5.69 8.29
C GLY A 326 -23.36 6.39 8.39
N THR A 327 -22.35 5.85 7.74
CA THR A 327 -20.97 6.37 7.76
C THR A 327 -20.49 6.74 6.37
N CYS A 328 -19.56 7.70 6.31
CA CYS A 328 -18.93 8.13 5.06
C CYS A 328 -18.17 6.97 4.40
N PRO A 329 -18.23 6.83 3.05
CA PRO A 329 -17.46 5.84 2.33
C PRO A 329 -15.95 6.13 2.39
N SER A 330 -15.13 5.06 2.39
CA SER A 330 -13.66 5.15 2.39
C SER A 330 -13.12 5.45 0.99
N VAL A 331 -13.34 6.67 0.51
CA VAL A 331 -12.86 7.15 -0.78
C VAL A 331 -12.13 8.49 -0.64
N GLY A 332 -11.12 8.72 -1.49
CA GLY A 332 -10.19 9.85 -1.36
C GLY A 332 -10.84 11.23 -1.30
N ILE A 333 -11.99 11.43 -1.97
CA ILE A 333 -12.69 12.72 -1.92
C ILE A 333 -13.26 13.03 -0.54
N TYR A 334 -13.77 12.03 0.18
CA TYR A 334 -14.20 12.20 1.57
C TYR A 334 -13.03 12.54 2.47
N ALA A 335 -11.90 11.84 2.32
CA ALA A 335 -10.67 12.13 3.06
C ALA A 335 -10.21 13.59 2.87
N LEU A 336 -10.26 14.10 1.63
CA LEU A 336 -9.99 15.53 1.34
C LEU A 336 -10.98 16.46 2.05
N LYS A 337 -12.28 16.12 2.09
CA LYS A 337 -13.30 16.95 2.78
C LYS A 337 -13.15 16.89 4.29
N HIS A 338 -12.83 15.73 4.85
CA HIS A 338 -12.53 15.57 6.28
C HIS A 338 -11.37 16.47 6.71
N GLY A 339 -10.24 16.44 6.00
CA GLY A 339 -9.08 17.27 6.34
C GLY A 339 -9.39 18.77 6.34
N GLY A 340 -10.08 19.26 5.30
CA GLY A 340 -10.48 20.66 5.23
C GLY A 340 -11.51 21.08 6.30
N HIS A 341 -12.31 20.15 6.79
CA HIS A 341 -13.26 20.40 7.89
C HIS A 341 -12.56 20.37 9.24
N ILE A 342 -11.70 19.39 9.51
CA ILE A 342 -10.87 19.32 10.72
C ILE A 342 -10.05 20.61 10.87
N ALA A 343 -9.44 21.11 9.79
CA ALA A 343 -8.69 22.38 9.82
C ALA A 343 -9.54 23.55 10.37
N LYS A 344 -10.77 23.68 9.87
CA LYS A 344 -11.69 24.73 10.34
C LYS A 344 -12.09 24.55 11.80
N ASN A 345 -12.25 23.30 12.24
CA ASN A 345 -12.64 22.99 13.60
C ASN A 345 -11.47 23.16 14.57
N ILE A 346 -10.25 22.82 14.20
CA ILE A 346 -9.03 23.13 14.98
C ILE A 346 -8.86 24.65 15.12
N ASP A 347 -8.97 25.42 14.02
CA ASP A 347 -8.91 26.89 14.08
C ASP A 347 -9.96 27.48 15.02
N ARG A 348 -11.18 26.92 15.03
CA ARG A 348 -12.25 27.29 15.95
C ARG A 348 -11.91 26.93 17.41
N SER A 349 -11.43 25.70 17.64
CA SER A 349 -11.03 25.19 18.97
C SER A 349 -9.96 26.08 19.59
N ILE A 350 -8.89 26.38 18.85
CA ILE A 350 -7.81 27.28 19.28
C ILE A 350 -8.33 28.68 19.60
N ALA A 351 -9.34 29.15 18.86
CA ALA A 351 -9.99 30.44 19.12
C ALA A 351 -11.08 30.40 20.21
N GLY A 352 -11.19 29.28 20.98
CA GLY A 352 -12.21 29.12 22.03
C GLY A 352 -13.65 29.00 21.51
N ARG A 353 -13.86 28.68 20.25
CA ARG A 353 -15.16 28.54 19.60
C ARG A 353 -15.53 27.07 19.41
N SER A 354 -16.78 26.71 19.60
CA SER A 354 -17.26 25.35 19.41
C SER A 354 -17.06 24.86 17.97
N PRO A 355 -16.58 23.61 17.78
CA PRO A 355 -16.53 22.95 16.46
C PRO A 355 -17.90 22.88 15.79
N ARG A 356 -17.91 22.74 14.48
CA ARG A 356 -19.13 22.64 13.67
C ARG A 356 -19.29 21.23 13.10
N PRO A 357 -20.53 20.75 12.91
CA PRO A 357 -20.78 19.47 12.27
C PRO A 357 -20.29 19.40 10.82
N PHE A 358 -19.76 18.24 10.44
CA PHE A 358 -19.39 17.93 9.07
C PHE A 358 -20.63 17.69 8.22
N ARG A 359 -20.70 18.36 7.08
CA ARG A 359 -21.83 18.21 6.14
C ARG A 359 -21.33 18.11 4.71
N TYR A 360 -21.36 16.90 4.18
CA TYR A 360 -21.02 16.64 2.79
C TYR A 360 -21.86 15.47 2.25
N ARG A 361 -22.50 15.65 1.09
CA ARG A 361 -23.42 14.67 0.49
C ARG A 361 -22.75 13.78 -0.57
N GLY A 362 -21.44 13.94 -0.80
CA GLY A 362 -20.77 13.27 -1.92
C GLY A 362 -20.82 14.04 -3.22
N LEU A 363 -20.02 13.63 -4.17
CA LEU A 363 -20.01 14.15 -5.55
C LEU A 363 -20.52 13.11 -6.54
N GLY A 364 -20.47 11.85 -6.15
CA GLY A 364 -20.68 10.67 -6.99
C GLY A 364 -19.44 9.77 -7.00
N GLN A 365 -19.52 8.71 -7.77
CA GLN A 365 -18.52 7.65 -7.84
C GLN A 365 -18.23 7.31 -9.30
N GLY A 366 -17.05 6.81 -9.58
CA GLY A 366 -16.69 6.37 -10.92
C GLY A 366 -15.40 5.56 -10.92
N VAL A 367 -15.20 4.80 -11.98
CA VAL A 367 -14.01 3.97 -12.18
C VAL A 367 -13.69 3.85 -13.67
N SER A 368 -12.41 3.93 -14.01
CA SER A 368 -11.90 3.58 -15.33
C SER A 368 -11.85 2.06 -15.48
N ILE A 369 -12.26 1.53 -16.62
CA ILE A 369 -12.28 0.09 -16.90
C ILE A 369 -11.49 -0.25 -18.17
N GLY A 370 -10.42 0.49 -18.42
CA GLY A 370 -9.55 0.34 -19.60
C GLY A 370 -10.12 0.99 -20.86
N LYS A 371 -9.34 0.96 -21.94
CA LYS A 371 -9.68 1.36 -23.33
C LYS A 371 -10.54 2.65 -23.45
N ARG A 372 -10.13 3.75 -22.79
CA ARG A 372 -10.86 5.03 -22.80
C ARG A 372 -12.32 4.88 -22.36
N THR A 373 -12.59 3.94 -21.48
CA THR A 373 -13.91 3.62 -20.99
C THR A 373 -13.96 3.73 -19.48
N ALA A 374 -15.01 4.33 -18.97
CA ALA A 374 -15.31 4.40 -17.54
C ALA A 374 -16.81 4.26 -17.31
N VAL A 375 -17.18 4.00 -16.08
CA VAL A 375 -18.55 4.06 -15.59
C VAL A 375 -18.59 4.90 -14.34
N GLY A 376 -19.66 5.63 -14.12
CA GLY A 376 -19.81 6.42 -12.91
C GLY A 376 -21.11 7.23 -12.87
N GLU A 377 -21.37 7.79 -11.70
CA GLU A 377 -22.43 8.76 -11.47
C GLU A 377 -21.85 10.01 -10.83
N VAL A 378 -22.21 11.17 -11.35
CA VAL A 378 -21.84 12.48 -10.81
C VAL A 378 -23.09 13.30 -10.58
N LYS A 379 -23.42 13.61 -9.33
CA LYS A 379 -24.65 14.36 -8.93
C LYS A 379 -25.92 13.82 -9.56
N GLY A 380 -26.09 12.49 -9.59
CA GLY A 380 -27.25 11.81 -10.14
C GLY A 380 -27.20 11.58 -11.66
N VAL A 381 -26.23 12.15 -12.38
CA VAL A 381 -26.05 11.91 -13.81
C VAL A 381 -25.20 10.68 -14.04
N ARG A 382 -25.78 9.65 -14.66
CA ARG A 382 -25.10 8.40 -14.99
C ARG A 382 -24.32 8.54 -16.29
N LEU A 383 -23.02 8.28 -16.22
CA LEU A 383 -22.10 8.37 -17.34
C LEU A 383 -21.47 7.01 -17.61
N ARG A 384 -21.21 6.71 -18.91
CA ARG A 384 -20.52 5.49 -19.34
C ARG A 384 -19.68 5.73 -20.59
N GLY A 385 -18.69 4.87 -20.85
CA GLY A 385 -17.82 4.96 -22.03
C GLY A 385 -16.88 6.17 -21.99
N LEU A 386 -16.63 6.76 -23.15
CA LEU A 386 -15.69 7.89 -23.31
C LEU A 386 -16.08 9.16 -22.51
N PRO A 387 -17.35 9.59 -22.48
CA PRO A 387 -17.75 10.75 -21.66
C PRO A 387 -17.46 10.55 -20.16
N ALA A 388 -17.76 9.35 -19.64
CA ALA A 388 -17.43 9.01 -18.24
C ALA A 388 -15.93 9.03 -18.01
N TRP A 389 -15.15 8.49 -18.93
CA TRP A 389 -13.69 8.44 -18.85
C TRP A 389 -13.07 9.84 -18.87
N LEU A 390 -13.53 10.75 -19.72
CA LEU A 390 -13.08 12.14 -19.75
C LEU A 390 -13.45 12.88 -18.46
N ALA A 391 -14.69 12.75 -17.99
CA ALA A 391 -15.15 13.38 -16.76
C ALA A 391 -14.35 12.87 -15.54
N TRP A 392 -14.14 11.55 -15.45
CA TRP A 392 -13.36 10.94 -14.38
C TRP A 392 -11.92 11.42 -14.36
N ARG A 393 -11.25 11.47 -15.52
CA ARG A 393 -9.88 11.99 -15.64
C ARG A 393 -9.78 13.47 -15.29
N ALA A 394 -10.70 14.30 -15.75
CA ALA A 394 -10.74 15.71 -15.39
C ALA A 394 -10.87 15.88 -13.86
N LEU A 395 -11.72 15.08 -13.23
CA LEU A 395 -11.90 15.08 -11.79
C LEU A 395 -10.60 14.68 -11.05
N LEU A 396 -9.95 13.59 -11.48
CA LEU A 396 -8.70 13.14 -10.87
C LEU A 396 -7.57 14.15 -11.02
N VAL A 397 -7.42 14.77 -12.20
CA VAL A 397 -6.44 15.85 -12.42
C VAL A 397 -6.74 17.07 -11.55
N TYR A 398 -8.01 17.44 -11.40
CA TYR A 398 -8.42 18.54 -10.52
C TYR A 398 -8.00 18.32 -9.07
N TYR A 399 -8.16 17.09 -8.55
CA TYR A 399 -7.78 16.75 -7.17
C TYR A 399 -6.30 16.42 -6.99
N PHE A 400 -5.52 16.33 -8.07
CA PHE A 400 -4.10 16.04 -7.96
C PHE A 400 -3.38 17.16 -7.16
N PRO A 401 -2.51 16.81 -6.17
CA PRO A 401 -2.06 17.80 -5.17
C PRO A 401 -1.18 18.90 -5.73
N THR A 402 -0.34 18.61 -6.73
CA THR A 402 0.65 19.57 -7.27
C THR A 402 0.43 19.83 -8.75
N TRP A 403 0.59 21.09 -9.18
CA TRP A 403 0.30 21.51 -10.55
C TRP A 403 1.33 21.02 -11.57
N ASP A 404 2.62 20.93 -11.17
CA ASP A 404 3.69 20.41 -12.02
C ASP A 404 3.45 18.95 -12.41
N ARG A 405 2.91 18.15 -11.51
CA ARG A 405 2.55 16.75 -11.78
C ARG A 405 1.32 16.64 -12.69
N ARG A 406 0.37 17.56 -12.56
CA ARG A 406 -0.78 17.64 -13.50
C ARG A 406 -0.31 17.83 -14.94
N LEU A 407 0.65 18.74 -15.15
CA LEU A 407 1.20 18.98 -16.50
C LEU A 407 1.96 17.77 -17.04
N ARG A 408 2.78 17.12 -16.21
CA ARG A 408 3.50 15.90 -16.62
C ARG A 408 2.55 14.76 -16.96
N LEU A 409 1.51 14.55 -16.17
CA LEU A 409 0.47 13.56 -16.44
C LEU A 409 -0.27 13.82 -17.76
N LEU A 410 -0.59 15.09 -18.04
CA LEU A 410 -1.19 15.48 -19.32
C LEU A 410 -0.23 15.24 -20.49
N ALA A 411 1.07 15.50 -20.30
CA ALA A 411 2.10 15.20 -21.30
C ALA A 411 2.22 13.69 -21.56
N ASP A 412 2.22 12.84 -20.53
CA ASP A 412 2.20 11.38 -20.69
C ASP A 412 1.02 10.96 -21.57
N TRP A 413 -0.18 11.47 -21.32
CA TRP A 413 -1.37 11.10 -22.10
C TRP A 413 -1.36 11.59 -23.55
N LEU A 414 -0.64 12.68 -23.86
CA LEU A 414 -0.47 13.18 -25.22
C LEU A 414 0.60 12.41 -26.00
N ILE A 415 1.66 11.98 -25.31
CA ILE A 415 2.84 11.39 -25.91
C ILE A 415 2.69 9.86 -26.10
N TRP A 416 2.17 9.15 -25.11
CA TRP A 416 2.13 7.68 -25.16
C TRP A 416 1.38 7.10 -26.39
N PRO A 417 0.30 7.71 -26.95
CA PRO A 417 -0.32 7.19 -28.16
C PRO A 417 0.63 7.16 -29.38
N LEU A 418 1.66 8.01 -29.36
CA LEU A 418 2.65 8.16 -30.43
C LEU A 418 3.84 7.21 -30.21
N VAL A 419 4.36 7.15 -28.99
CA VAL A 419 5.61 6.43 -28.66
C VAL A 419 5.39 5.03 -28.08
N GLY A 420 4.16 4.67 -27.72
CA GLY A 420 3.86 3.41 -27.02
C GLY A 420 3.94 3.53 -25.50
N ARG A 421 3.71 2.42 -24.80
CA ARG A 421 3.78 2.34 -23.35
C ARG A 421 5.23 2.20 -22.88
N ASP A 422 5.52 2.67 -21.67
CA ASP A 422 6.82 2.47 -21.05
C ASP A 422 6.94 1.02 -20.55
N ILE A 423 7.69 0.22 -21.31
CA ILE A 423 7.99 -1.19 -21.02
C ILE A 423 9.40 -1.38 -20.47
N VAL A 424 10.01 -0.32 -19.93
CA VAL A 424 11.32 -0.46 -19.27
C VAL A 424 11.15 -1.27 -18.00
N TRP A 425 11.82 -2.39 -17.98
CA TRP A 425 11.95 -3.28 -16.85
C TRP A 425 13.29 -3.04 -16.17
N MET A 426 13.25 -2.80 -14.88
CA MET A 426 14.45 -2.73 -14.07
C MET A 426 14.62 -4.07 -13.38
N THR A 427 15.57 -4.88 -13.86
CA THR A 427 16.01 -6.05 -13.09
C THR A 427 16.33 -5.57 -11.69
N ARG A 428 15.75 -6.20 -10.69
CA ARG A 428 16.40 -6.19 -9.38
C ARG A 428 17.74 -6.84 -9.64
N ASP A 429 18.78 -6.03 -9.65
CA ASP A 429 20.13 -6.57 -9.58
C ASP A 429 20.10 -7.47 -8.35
N ASP A 430 20.34 -8.78 -8.52
CA ASP A 430 20.46 -9.74 -7.42
C ASP A 430 21.55 -9.35 -6.42
N ARG A 431 22.26 -8.26 -6.71
CA ARG A 431 23.15 -7.52 -5.82
C ARG A 431 22.42 -6.62 -4.82
N ASP A 432 21.09 -6.74 -4.64
CA ASP A 432 20.39 -6.25 -3.42
C ASP A 432 20.80 -7.06 -2.15
N LEU A 433 21.97 -7.64 -2.20
CA LEU A 433 22.80 -7.93 -1.05
C LEU A 433 23.20 -6.57 -0.46
N ARG A 434 22.34 -5.99 0.39
CA ARG A 434 22.68 -4.74 1.06
C ARG A 434 23.81 -5.01 2.03
N ASP A 435 24.98 -4.49 1.71
CA ASP A 435 26.08 -4.44 2.66
C ASP A 435 25.69 -3.51 3.80
N HIS A 436 25.58 -4.05 4.99
CA HIS A 436 25.42 -3.28 6.21
C HIS A 436 26.73 -3.28 6.98
N LEU A 437 27.18 -2.10 7.34
CA LEU A 437 28.38 -1.90 8.14
C LEU A 437 27.98 -1.39 9.52
N TYR A 438 28.36 -2.13 10.55
CA TYR A 438 28.10 -1.75 11.93
C TYR A 438 29.40 -1.45 12.66
N GLN A 439 29.43 -0.33 13.37
CA GLN A 439 30.56 0.09 14.17
C GLN A 439 30.65 -0.72 15.48
N PRO A 440 31.85 -0.90 16.07
CA PRO A 440 31.99 -1.55 17.36
C PRO A 440 31.08 -0.91 18.43
N GLY A 441 30.35 -1.75 19.19
CA GLY A 441 29.36 -1.34 20.19
C GLY A 441 27.97 -0.98 19.64
N GLN A 442 27.82 -0.87 18.30
CA GLN A 442 26.53 -0.51 17.69
C GLN A 442 25.51 -1.64 17.88
N LEU A 443 24.26 -1.25 18.25
CA LEU A 443 23.14 -2.15 18.31
C LEU A 443 22.72 -2.55 16.89
N ILE A 444 22.67 -3.87 16.63
CA ILE A 444 22.29 -4.43 15.32
C ILE A 444 20.80 -4.79 15.31
N ALA A 445 20.33 -5.45 16.38
CA ALA A 445 18.94 -5.88 16.51
C ALA A 445 18.53 -5.99 17.98
N GLU A 446 17.25 -5.83 18.24
CA GLU A 446 16.59 -6.10 19.52
C GLU A 446 15.44 -7.10 19.31
N ARG A 447 15.11 -7.91 20.31
CA ARG A 447 13.97 -8.83 20.29
C ARG A 447 12.65 -8.12 19.97
N ARG A 448 12.47 -6.89 20.45
CA ARG A 448 11.30 -6.06 20.15
C ARG A 448 11.37 -5.35 18.80
N ARG A 449 12.55 -5.32 18.16
CA ARG A 449 12.82 -4.76 16.83
C ARG A 449 13.72 -5.69 16.03
N PRO A 450 13.22 -6.86 15.63
CA PRO A 450 14.01 -7.77 14.83
C PRO A 450 14.33 -7.18 13.46
N VAL A 451 15.48 -7.54 12.91
CA VAL A 451 15.83 -7.21 11.53
C VAL A 451 14.83 -7.81 10.54
N LYS A 452 14.49 -7.05 9.50
CA LYS A 452 13.52 -7.48 8.47
C LYS A 452 14.08 -8.53 7.50
N HIS A 453 15.40 -8.63 7.42
CA HIS A 453 16.13 -9.48 6.50
C HIS A 453 16.96 -10.53 7.26
N ILE A 454 17.38 -11.55 6.54
CA ILE A 454 18.38 -12.48 7.05
C ILE A 454 19.75 -11.84 6.75
N HIS A 455 20.53 -11.60 7.79
CA HIS A 455 21.87 -11.05 7.67
C HIS A 455 22.90 -12.17 7.77
N VAL A 456 23.80 -12.25 6.82
CA VAL A 456 24.98 -13.13 6.87
C VAL A 456 26.18 -12.26 7.21
N ILE A 457 26.94 -12.65 8.23
CA ILE A 457 28.15 -11.95 8.64
C ILE A 457 29.26 -12.30 7.64
N VAL A 458 29.81 -11.28 6.97
CA VAL A 458 30.95 -11.43 6.04
C VAL A 458 32.25 -11.18 6.78
N GLU A 459 32.26 -10.18 7.67
CA GLU A 459 33.45 -9.77 8.44
C GLU A 459 33.00 -9.32 9.84
N GLY A 460 33.88 -9.53 10.83
CA GLY A 460 33.67 -9.07 12.20
C GLY A 460 32.92 -10.05 13.09
N GLU A 461 32.67 -9.63 14.32
CA GLU A 461 32.00 -10.41 15.37
C GLU A 461 30.79 -9.69 15.91
N VAL A 462 29.67 -10.43 16.09
CA VAL A 462 28.42 -9.96 16.68
C VAL A 462 28.22 -10.66 18.02
N GLU A 463 28.07 -9.88 19.07
CA GLU A 463 27.79 -10.38 20.43
C GLU A 463 26.30 -10.60 20.65
N LEU A 464 25.93 -11.74 21.20
CA LEU A 464 24.60 -12.04 21.73
C LEU A 464 24.56 -11.59 23.18
N VAL A 465 24.05 -10.39 23.43
CA VAL A 465 24.04 -9.80 24.78
C VAL A 465 23.22 -10.68 25.73
N GLY A 466 23.81 -11.01 26.86
CA GLY A 466 23.18 -11.85 27.89
C GLY A 466 23.40 -13.37 27.72
N LEU A 467 23.90 -13.85 26.56
CA LEU A 467 24.16 -15.27 26.35
C LEU A 467 25.66 -15.66 26.33
N GLY A 468 26.56 -14.67 26.39
CA GLY A 468 28.02 -14.93 26.36
C GLY A 468 28.52 -15.61 25.08
N ARG A 469 27.77 -15.53 23.99
CA ARG A 469 28.09 -16.13 22.68
C ARG A 469 28.34 -15.04 21.66
N THR A 470 29.17 -15.34 20.67
CA THR A 470 29.45 -14.49 19.52
C THR A 470 29.16 -15.21 18.21
N LEU A 471 28.69 -14.47 17.22
CA LEU A 471 28.57 -14.91 15.84
C LEU A 471 29.74 -14.31 15.05
N GLY A 472 30.31 -15.09 14.15
CA GLY A 472 31.42 -14.68 13.30
C GLY A 472 31.11 -14.81 11.80
N PRO A 473 32.15 -14.61 10.94
CA PRO A 473 31.98 -14.71 9.49
C PRO A 473 31.38 -16.04 9.06
N GLY A 474 30.32 -15.97 8.23
CA GLY A 474 29.51 -17.09 7.75
C GLY A 474 28.34 -17.48 8.66
N ASP A 475 28.24 -16.93 9.86
CA ASP A 475 27.03 -17.06 10.65
C ASP A 475 25.95 -16.10 10.15
N HIS A 476 24.69 -16.39 10.50
CA HIS A 476 23.57 -15.59 10.07
C HIS A 476 22.60 -15.31 11.23
N PHE A 477 21.86 -14.24 11.13
CA PHE A 477 20.78 -13.90 12.04
C PHE A 477 19.61 -13.25 11.29
N GLY A 478 18.42 -13.41 11.81
CA GLY A 478 17.19 -12.85 11.25
C GLY A 478 16.09 -12.90 12.28
N ARG A 479 14.90 -12.37 11.93
CA ARG A 479 13.78 -12.27 12.86
C ARG A 479 13.45 -13.61 13.54
N LEU A 480 13.19 -14.67 12.77
CA LEU A 480 12.82 -15.98 13.30
C LEU A 480 13.93 -16.60 14.16
N TRP A 481 15.20 -16.38 13.77
CA TRP A 481 16.34 -16.86 14.51
C TRP A 481 16.48 -16.15 15.87
N ILE A 482 16.36 -14.81 15.90
CA ILE A 482 16.40 -13.99 17.13
C ILE A 482 15.29 -14.43 18.10
N GLU A 483 14.08 -14.66 17.59
CA GLU A 483 12.93 -15.11 18.37
C GLU A 483 13.15 -16.55 18.92
N SER A 484 13.73 -17.45 18.13
CA SER A 484 13.96 -18.85 18.52
C SER A 484 15.09 -19.02 19.54
N VAL A 485 16.16 -18.22 19.44
CA VAL A 485 17.32 -18.27 20.34
C VAL A 485 17.05 -17.51 21.66
N GLY A 486 16.04 -16.65 21.69
CA GLY A 486 15.65 -15.91 22.88
C GLY A 486 16.63 -14.80 23.28
N VAL A 487 17.36 -14.25 22.30
CA VAL A 487 18.31 -13.15 22.51
C VAL A 487 17.58 -11.82 22.58
N ASP A 488 17.89 -11.00 23.58
CA ASP A 488 17.27 -9.68 23.73
C ASP A 488 17.94 -8.63 22.83
N GLU A 489 19.25 -8.66 22.66
CA GLU A 489 20.02 -7.72 21.86
C GLU A 489 21.17 -8.39 21.11
N LEU A 490 21.44 -7.90 19.90
CA LEU A 490 22.64 -8.20 19.10
C LEU A 490 23.48 -6.92 18.97
N ARG A 491 24.77 -6.96 19.34
CA ARG A 491 25.70 -5.84 19.23
C ARG A 491 26.93 -6.20 18.41
N ALA A 492 27.43 -5.25 17.65
CA ALA A 492 28.72 -5.38 16.97
C ALA A 492 29.84 -5.34 18.01
N ARG A 493 30.66 -6.38 18.08
CA ARG A 493 31.86 -6.45 18.96
C ARG A 493 33.09 -5.83 18.29
N SER A 494 33.16 -5.94 16.98
CA SER A 494 34.16 -5.33 16.11
C SER A 494 33.48 -4.51 15.02
N LEU A 495 34.24 -4.03 14.02
CA LEU A 495 33.63 -3.58 12.76
C LEU A 495 32.98 -4.79 12.07
N VAL A 496 31.67 -4.78 11.91
CA VAL A 496 30.89 -5.90 11.35
C VAL A 496 30.35 -5.51 9.99
N ARG A 497 30.65 -6.32 8.97
CA ARG A 497 30.02 -6.26 7.66
C ARG A 497 29.07 -7.43 7.48
N THR A 498 27.81 -7.16 7.20
CA THR A 498 26.83 -8.18 6.89
C THR A 498 26.23 -7.95 5.52
N VAL A 499 25.83 -9.04 4.89
CA VAL A 499 25.02 -9.04 3.68
C VAL A 499 23.58 -9.41 4.06
N ALA A 500 22.63 -8.53 3.79
CA ALA A 500 21.22 -8.77 4.08
C ALA A 500 20.53 -9.43 2.89
N LEU A 501 19.89 -10.57 3.15
CA LEU A 501 19.06 -11.34 2.21
C LEU A 501 17.58 -11.21 2.59
N ARG A 502 16.70 -11.12 1.61
CA ARG A 502 15.27 -11.21 1.87
C ARG A 502 14.87 -12.64 2.24
N ALA A 503 13.80 -12.79 3.03
CA ALA A 503 13.30 -14.11 3.45
C ALA A 503 12.86 -15.00 2.26
N ASP A 504 12.36 -14.40 1.18
CA ASP A 504 12.01 -15.09 -0.07
C ASP A 504 13.24 -15.58 -0.88
N GLN A 505 14.43 -15.11 -0.55
CA GLN A 505 15.71 -15.54 -1.13
C GLN A 505 16.46 -16.56 -0.23
N ALA A 506 15.82 -17.03 0.82
CA ALA A 506 16.44 -17.98 1.76
C ALA A 506 16.89 -19.31 1.10
N HIS A 507 16.25 -19.72 -0.03
CA HIS A 507 16.73 -20.85 -0.83
C HIS A 507 18.12 -20.62 -1.42
N ARG A 508 18.49 -19.40 -1.79
CA ARG A 508 19.84 -19.03 -2.27
C ARG A 508 20.89 -19.05 -1.15
N LEU A 509 20.45 -18.83 0.10
CA LEU A 509 21.33 -18.98 1.25
C LEU A 509 21.85 -20.43 1.33
N ARG A 510 20.98 -21.42 1.06
CA ARG A 510 21.34 -22.83 1.02
C ARG A 510 22.43 -23.09 -0.03
N ASP A 511 22.30 -22.51 -1.22
CA ASP A 511 23.26 -22.69 -2.31
C ASP A 511 24.61 -22.03 -1.99
N ILE A 512 24.61 -20.83 -1.40
CA ILE A 512 25.81 -20.11 -0.95
C ILE A 512 26.51 -20.86 0.19
N LEU A 513 25.75 -21.38 1.16
CA LEU A 513 26.30 -22.11 2.28
C LEU A 513 26.78 -23.52 1.87
N HIS A 514 26.14 -24.17 0.91
CA HIS A 514 26.62 -25.40 0.29
C HIS A 514 27.96 -25.21 -0.44
N SER A 515 28.11 -24.13 -1.20
CA SER A 515 29.36 -23.81 -1.91
C SER A 515 30.52 -23.47 -0.96
N THR A 516 30.23 -23.06 0.28
CA THR A 516 31.24 -22.75 1.30
C THR A 516 31.56 -23.93 2.24
N GLY A 517 30.95 -25.10 2.04
CA GLY A 517 31.18 -26.30 2.85
C GLY A 517 30.70 -26.22 4.30
N LYS A 518 29.95 -25.18 4.69
CA LYS A 518 29.49 -24.98 6.08
C LYS A 518 28.15 -25.69 6.40
N LEU A 519 27.29 -25.93 5.42
CA LEU A 519 25.99 -26.58 5.64
C LEU A 519 26.10 -28.04 6.10
N ALA A 520 27.14 -28.75 5.71
CA ALA A 520 27.34 -30.14 6.16
C ALA A 520 27.59 -30.29 7.68
N ARG A 521 28.05 -29.23 8.35
CA ARG A 521 28.26 -29.23 9.82
C ARG A 521 27.02 -28.79 10.60
N ASP A 522 26.21 -27.91 10.05
CA ASP A 522 25.02 -27.37 10.73
C ASP A 522 23.79 -28.30 10.62
N GLU A 523 23.60 -29.00 9.50
CA GLU A 523 22.54 -30.01 9.38
C GLU A 523 22.76 -31.21 10.35
N GLU A 524 24.00 -31.66 10.54
CA GLU A 524 24.31 -32.66 11.55
C GLU A 524 24.11 -32.14 12.99
N SER A 525 24.41 -30.87 13.24
CA SER A 525 24.22 -30.25 14.55
C SER A 525 22.74 -30.07 14.87
N LEU A 526 21.93 -29.57 13.91
CA LEU A 526 20.48 -29.42 14.05
C LEU A 526 19.75 -30.76 14.14
N ALA A 527 20.17 -31.77 13.38
CA ALA A 527 19.63 -33.13 13.49
C ALA A 527 19.94 -33.76 14.85
N ARG A 528 21.13 -33.53 15.41
CA ARG A 528 21.49 -34.00 16.76
C ARG A 528 20.72 -33.26 17.86
N GLU A 529 20.44 -31.99 17.68
CA GLU A 529 19.67 -31.17 18.64
C GLU A 529 18.16 -31.51 18.60
N ALA A 530 17.61 -31.76 17.41
CA ALA A 530 16.25 -32.26 17.23
C ALA A 530 16.06 -33.66 17.84
N ALA A 531 17.03 -34.57 17.67
CA ALA A 531 17.02 -35.90 18.26
C ALA A 531 17.14 -35.88 19.79
N ARG A 532 17.78 -34.89 20.39
CA ARG A 532 17.87 -34.71 21.85
C ARG A 532 16.60 -34.13 22.49
N ARG A 533 15.71 -33.53 21.72
CA ARG A 533 14.43 -32.97 22.20
C ARG A 533 13.26 -33.95 22.04
N SER A 534 13.42 -35.03 21.33
CA SER A 534 12.42 -36.08 21.10
C SER A 534 12.67 -37.36 21.91
N GLY A 535 13.63 -37.41 22.80
CA GLY A 535 13.87 -38.41 23.85
C GLY A 535 13.81 -37.71 25.21
#